data_f3708fd1d6ddd513522611e753872154
#
_entry.id   f3708fd1d6ddd513522611e753872154
#
_cell.length_a   1.000
_cell.length_b   1.000
_cell.length_c   1.000
_cell.angle_alpha   90.00
_cell.angle_beta   90.00
_cell.angle_gamma   90.00
#
_symmetry.space_group_name_H-M   'P 1'
#
loop_
_entity.id
_entity.type
_entity.pdbx_description
1 polymer ?
#
loop_
_entity_poly.entity_id
_entity_poly.type
_entity_poly.pdbx_seq_one_letter_code
_entity_poly.pdbx_strand_id
1 'polypeptide(L)'
;MLSLPLIGPISVRNKSPQEFAKELELLNGRNYLNNPQISVRVMASINNSVTLEGGVAVPGVYQLAGRTTLLGAVAMARGIAQQDANPRRVVIFRKRNGQTVAAAFDLVAIRHGEMEDPLVYPGDVIVVDSSQVRSIYRDLIQSLPIISIFLRL
;
A
#
# COMPACT_ATOMS: atom_id res chain seq x y z
N MET A 1 -13.00 11.14 14.68
CA MET A 1 -14.41 11.33 15.08
C MET A 1 -15.20 11.75 13.86
N LEU A 2 -16.34 11.15 13.62
CA LEU A 2 -17.30 11.51 12.58
C LEU A 2 -18.53 12.10 13.26
N SER A 3 -19.01 13.26 12.81
CA SER A 3 -20.23 13.88 13.34
C SER A 3 -21.38 13.64 12.37
N LEU A 4 -22.43 13.00 12.84
CA LEU A 4 -23.62 12.69 12.06
C LEU A 4 -24.83 13.51 12.57
N PRO A 5 -25.71 13.98 11.68
CA PRO A 5 -26.95 14.61 12.07
C PRO A 5 -27.73 13.65 12.97
N LEU A 6 -28.42 14.17 13.98
CA LEU A 6 -29.26 13.45 14.96
C LEU A 6 -28.48 12.58 15.98
N ILE A 7 -27.35 12.00 15.65
CA ILE A 7 -26.60 11.05 16.51
C ILE A 7 -25.42 11.76 17.22
N GLY A 8 -24.91 12.86 16.63
CA GLY A 8 -23.73 13.55 17.16
C GLY A 8 -22.40 12.92 16.82
N PRO A 9 -21.33 13.17 17.61
CA PRO A 9 -19.99 12.71 17.32
C PRO A 9 -19.82 11.22 17.71
N ILE A 10 -19.40 10.38 16.74
CA ILE A 10 -19.13 8.94 16.92
C ILE A 10 -17.67 8.63 16.58
N SER A 11 -17.07 7.71 17.33
CA SER A 11 -15.73 7.20 17.03
C SER A 11 -15.78 6.08 16.01
N VAL A 12 -15.06 6.25 14.89
CA VAL A 12 -14.87 5.22 13.84
C VAL A 12 -13.54 4.48 13.98
N ARG A 13 -12.70 4.86 14.96
CA ARG A 13 -11.36 4.29 15.10
C ARG A 13 -11.43 2.80 15.47
N ASN A 14 -10.66 1.95 14.79
CA ASN A 14 -10.56 0.51 15.00
C ASN A 14 -11.86 -0.28 14.79
N LYS A 15 -12.78 0.21 13.97
CA LYS A 15 -14.03 -0.48 13.59
C LYS A 15 -14.01 -0.82 12.11
N SER A 16 -14.46 -2.01 11.76
CA SER A 16 -14.75 -2.38 10.38
C SER A 16 -15.99 -1.63 9.86
N PRO A 17 -16.16 -1.47 8.54
CA PRO A 17 -17.36 -0.85 7.96
C PRO A 17 -18.66 -1.52 8.40
N GLN A 18 -18.64 -2.87 8.54
CA GLN A 18 -19.81 -3.63 8.97
C GLN A 18 -20.14 -3.40 10.45
N GLU A 19 -19.15 -3.38 11.33
CA GLU A 19 -19.33 -3.07 12.77
C GLU A 19 -19.85 -1.66 12.96
N PHE A 20 -19.32 -0.72 12.19
CA PHE A 20 -19.76 0.68 12.23
C PHE A 20 -21.19 0.85 11.71
N ALA A 21 -21.58 0.12 10.63
CA ALA A 21 -22.95 0.11 10.13
C ALA A 21 -23.93 -0.41 11.19
N LYS A 22 -23.63 -1.54 11.84
CA LYS A 22 -24.48 -2.08 12.91
C LYS A 22 -24.63 -1.14 14.10
N GLU A 23 -23.54 -0.47 14.51
CA GLU A 23 -23.61 0.51 15.59
C GLU A 23 -24.52 1.69 15.22
N LEU A 24 -24.44 2.19 13.97
CA LEU A 24 -25.30 3.24 13.47
C LEU A 24 -26.78 2.78 13.41
N GLU A 25 -27.04 1.55 13.00
CA GLU A 25 -28.39 0.97 13.01
C GLU A 25 -28.98 0.93 14.41
N LEU A 26 -28.21 0.49 15.40
CA LEU A 26 -28.63 0.46 16.80
C LEU A 26 -28.91 1.86 17.36
N LEU A 27 -28.06 2.83 17.08
CA LEU A 27 -28.20 4.20 17.56
C LEU A 27 -29.39 4.91 16.92
N ASN A 28 -29.63 4.72 15.63
CA ASN A 28 -30.78 5.29 14.93
C ASN A 28 -32.08 4.58 15.28
N GLY A 29 -32.04 3.24 15.43
CA GLY A 29 -33.22 2.46 15.75
C GLY A 29 -33.78 2.72 17.14
N ARG A 30 -32.95 3.11 18.10
CA ARG A 30 -33.40 3.44 19.47
C ARG A 30 -34.12 4.75 19.58
N ASN A 31 -33.76 5.74 18.76
CA ASN A 31 -34.17 7.12 18.99
C ASN A 31 -34.95 7.76 17.84
N TYR A 32 -34.80 7.28 16.58
CA TYR A 32 -35.26 8.06 15.44
C TYR A 32 -35.95 7.26 14.31
N LEU A 33 -35.64 5.97 14.10
CA LEU A 33 -36.11 5.21 12.94
C LEU A 33 -36.57 3.80 13.33
N ASN A 34 -37.66 3.32 12.72
CA ASN A 34 -38.09 1.93 12.84
C ASN A 34 -37.28 1.08 11.85
N ASN A 35 -36.44 0.16 12.37
CA ASN A 35 -35.65 -0.82 11.61
C ASN A 35 -34.75 -0.18 10.51
N PRO A 36 -33.84 0.74 10.87
CA PRO A 36 -32.97 1.38 9.89
C PRO A 36 -32.00 0.38 9.28
N GLN A 37 -31.83 0.39 7.95
CA GLN A 37 -30.77 -0.35 7.26
C GLN A 37 -29.70 0.66 6.79
N ILE A 38 -28.51 0.53 7.33
CA ILE A 38 -27.39 1.47 7.06
C ILE A 38 -26.27 0.73 6.37
N SER A 39 -25.84 1.22 5.21
CA SER A 39 -24.68 0.73 4.49
C SER A 39 -23.53 1.73 4.63
N VAL A 40 -22.39 1.25 5.12
CA VAL A 40 -21.15 2.03 5.22
C VAL A 40 -20.17 1.55 4.18
N ARG A 41 -19.70 2.48 3.34
CA ARG A 41 -18.66 2.20 2.33
C ARG A 41 -17.47 3.13 2.54
N VAL A 42 -16.29 2.55 2.55
CA VAL A 42 -15.04 3.35 2.49
C VAL A 42 -14.81 3.76 1.04
N MET A 43 -14.93 5.05 0.73
CA MET A 43 -14.77 5.57 -0.64
C MET A 43 -13.30 5.74 -1.04
N ALA A 44 -12.45 6.19 -0.12
CA ALA A 44 -11.01 6.31 -0.30
C ALA A 44 -10.32 6.27 1.05
N SER A 45 -9.12 5.69 1.10
CA SER A 45 -8.23 5.77 2.27
C SER A 45 -6.95 6.47 1.83
N ILE A 46 -6.71 7.65 2.34
CA ILE A 46 -5.47 8.44 2.06
C ILE A 46 -4.22 7.63 2.44
N ASN A 47 -4.37 6.71 3.40
CA ASN A 47 -3.27 5.87 3.89
C ASN A 47 -3.12 4.55 3.12
N ASN A 48 -3.91 4.31 2.07
CA ASN A 48 -3.86 3.05 1.29
C ASN A 48 -3.16 3.25 -0.06
N SER A 49 -1.95 3.81 -0.03
CA SER A 49 -1.17 4.09 -1.22
C SER A 49 0.26 3.57 -1.12
N VAL A 50 0.87 3.34 -2.28
CA VAL A 50 2.29 3.06 -2.44
C VAL A 50 2.93 4.15 -3.30
N THR A 51 4.21 4.39 -3.10
CA THR A 51 5.01 5.26 -3.95
C THR A 51 5.86 4.42 -4.89
N LEU A 52 5.83 4.72 -6.18
CA LEU A 52 6.73 4.11 -7.17
C LEU A 52 7.66 5.17 -7.74
N GLU A 53 8.96 4.88 -7.71
CA GLU A 53 10.03 5.79 -8.11
C GLU A 53 11.08 5.11 -8.98
N GLY A 54 11.93 5.90 -9.62
CA GLY A 54 13.04 5.44 -10.46
C GLY A 54 12.59 4.97 -11.83
N GLY A 55 13.07 3.80 -12.26
CA GLY A 55 12.90 3.25 -13.60
C GLY A 55 11.50 2.73 -13.94
N VAL A 56 10.43 3.32 -13.44
CA VAL A 56 9.05 3.07 -13.87
C VAL A 56 8.62 4.08 -14.93
N ALA A 57 7.67 3.71 -15.79
CA ALA A 57 7.23 4.57 -16.87
C ALA A 57 6.56 5.87 -16.37
N VAL A 58 5.81 5.80 -15.28
CA VAL A 58 5.17 6.95 -14.62
C VAL A 58 5.43 6.87 -13.11
N PRO A 59 6.47 7.55 -12.60
CA PRO A 59 6.69 7.64 -11.16
C PRO A 59 5.56 8.42 -10.47
N GLY A 60 5.20 8.02 -9.25
CA GLY A 60 4.13 8.69 -8.52
C GLY A 60 3.59 7.89 -7.34
N VAL A 61 2.51 8.42 -6.74
CA VAL A 61 1.77 7.77 -5.63
C VAL A 61 0.52 7.11 -6.19
N TYR A 62 0.34 5.82 -5.91
CA TYR A 62 -0.74 4.99 -6.42
C TYR A 62 -1.60 4.44 -5.30
N GLN A 63 -2.92 4.56 -5.46
CA GLN A 63 -3.88 4.01 -4.51
C GLN A 63 -4.02 2.49 -4.69
N LEU A 64 -3.91 1.74 -3.61
CA LEU A 64 -4.09 0.30 -3.63
C LEU A 64 -5.59 -0.06 -3.57
N ALA A 65 -6.05 -0.84 -4.54
CA ALA A 65 -7.42 -1.37 -4.58
C ALA A 65 -7.46 -2.78 -4.01
N GLY A 66 -7.15 -2.95 -2.70
CA GLY A 66 -7.11 -4.27 -2.06
C GLY A 66 -5.72 -4.91 -2.08
N ARG A 67 -5.68 -6.25 -2.19
CA ARG A 67 -4.40 -7.00 -2.21
C ARG A 67 -3.70 -6.78 -3.55
N THR A 68 -2.59 -6.08 -3.52
CA THR A 68 -1.79 -5.75 -4.70
C THR A 68 -0.40 -6.36 -4.54
N THR A 69 0.13 -6.95 -5.59
CA THR A 69 1.48 -7.51 -5.64
C THR A 69 2.47 -6.49 -6.22
N LEU A 70 3.76 -6.80 -6.17
CA LEU A 70 4.81 -5.96 -6.74
C LEU A 70 4.64 -5.78 -8.25
N LEU A 71 4.36 -6.85 -8.99
CA LEU A 71 4.07 -6.76 -10.43
C LEU A 71 2.82 -5.92 -10.69
N GLY A 72 1.78 -6.10 -9.87
CA GLY A 72 0.56 -5.29 -9.95
C GLY A 72 0.82 -3.80 -9.71
N ALA A 73 1.62 -3.46 -8.71
CA ALA A 73 2.00 -2.06 -8.43
C ALA A 73 2.81 -1.45 -9.59
N VAL A 74 3.78 -2.19 -10.14
CA VAL A 74 4.55 -1.72 -11.31
C VAL A 74 3.65 -1.55 -12.54
N ALA A 75 2.66 -2.42 -12.74
CA ALA A 75 1.69 -2.27 -13.83
C ALA A 75 0.83 -1.00 -13.67
N MET A 76 0.47 -0.60 -12.46
CA MET A 76 -0.22 0.68 -12.20
C MET A 76 0.61 1.88 -12.67
N ALA A 77 1.96 1.81 -12.54
CA ALA A 77 2.90 2.81 -13.04
C ALA A 77 3.21 2.66 -14.56
N ARG A 78 2.38 1.94 -15.30
CA ARG A 78 2.53 1.62 -16.74
C ARG A 78 3.78 0.79 -17.06
N GLY A 79 4.29 0.03 -16.08
CA GLY A 79 5.44 -0.85 -16.26
C GLY A 79 6.79 -0.16 -16.05
N ILE A 80 7.83 -0.84 -16.51
CA ILE A 80 9.22 -0.38 -16.44
C ILE A 80 9.49 0.57 -17.59
N ALA A 81 10.21 1.66 -17.33
CA ALA A 81 10.69 2.58 -18.36
C ALA A 81 11.64 1.84 -19.33
N GLN A 82 11.52 2.11 -20.63
CA GLN A 82 12.32 1.40 -21.65
C GLN A 82 13.80 1.81 -21.67
N GLN A 83 14.14 2.97 -21.12
CA GLN A 83 15.49 3.49 -21.08
C GLN A 83 16.04 3.47 -19.66
N ASP A 84 17.26 2.97 -19.48
CA ASP A 84 18.06 3.05 -18.26
C ASP A 84 17.50 2.36 -17.01
N ALA A 85 16.38 1.64 -17.11
CA ALA A 85 15.78 0.93 -16.00
C ALA A 85 16.27 -0.51 -15.93
N ASN A 86 16.61 -0.97 -14.71
CA ASN A 86 17.00 -2.35 -14.48
C ASN A 86 15.89 -3.11 -13.72
N PRO A 87 15.06 -3.92 -14.41
CA PRO A 87 13.98 -4.67 -13.78
C PRO A 87 14.46 -5.78 -12.82
N ARG A 88 15.75 -6.16 -12.88
CA ARG A 88 16.34 -7.13 -11.95
C ARG A 88 16.74 -6.51 -10.60
N ARG A 89 16.60 -5.20 -10.46
CA ARG A 89 16.94 -4.45 -9.25
C ARG A 89 15.79 -3.57 -8.84
N VAL A 90 14.87 -4.15 -8.09
CA VAL A 90 13.74 -3.43 -7.49
C VAL A 90 13.83 -3.57 -5.99
N VAL A 91 13.66 -2.48 -5.27
CA VAL A 91 13.65 -2.49 -3.81
C VAL A 91 12.32 -1.97 -3.29
N ILE A 92 11.78 -2.66 -2.31
CA ILE A 92 10.65 -2.21 -1.51
C ILE A 92 11.20 -1.72 -0.17
N PHE A 93 10.95 -0.45 0.16
CA PHE A 93 11.17 0.12 1.48
C PHE A 93 9.87 0.12 2.24
N ARG A 94 9.88 -0.40 3.46
CA ARG A 94 8.73 -0.50 4.34
C ARG A 94 9.04 -0.03 5.75
N LYS A 95 8.17 0.79 6.32
CA LYS A 95 8.26 1.14 7.74
C LYS A 95 7.65 0.04 8.60
N ARG A 96 8.45 -0.52 9.51
CA ARG A 96 8.00 -1.54 10.47
C ARG A 96 8.54 -1.18 11.86
N ASN A 97 7.65 -1.02 12.84
CA ASN A 97 8.01 -0.67 14.22
C ASN A 97 8.92 0.59 14.32
N GLY A 98 8.65 1.61 13.51
CA GLY A 98 9.45 2.85 13.49
C GLY A 98 10.78 2.76 12.72
N GLN A 99 11.18 1.58 12.27
CA GLN A 99 12.37 1.37 11.45
C GLN A 99 12.01 1.20 9.98
N THR A 100 12.90 1.62 9.08
CA THR A 100 12.76 1.35 7.65
C THR A 100 13.52 0.06 7.34
N VAL A 101 12.83 -0.91 6.76
CA VAL A 101 13.39 -2.16 6.25
C VAL A 101 13.35 -2.14 4.73
N ALA A 102 14.32 -2.78 4.08
CA ALA A 102 14.41 -2.86 2.62
C ALA A 102 14.52 -4.32 2.16
N ALA A 103 13.84 -4.66 1.06
CA ALA A 103 13.96 -5.96 0.40
C ALA A 103 14.13 -5.78 -1.10
N ALA A 104 15.07 -6.53 -1.68
CA ALA A 104 15.39 -6.48 -3.11
C ALA A 104 14.68 -7.63 -3.86
N PHE A 105 14.19 -7.33 -5.06
CA PHE A 105 13.44 -8.24 -5.92
C PHE A 105 13.91 -8.15 -7.38
N ASP A 106 13.82 -9.28 -8.09
CA ASP A 106 14.02 -9.38 -9.54
C ASP A 106 12.67 -9.59 -10.22
N LEU A 107 12.15 -8.56 -10.91
CA LEU A 107 10.88 -8.64 -11.62
C LEU A 107 10.93 -9.61 -12.80
N VAL A 108 12.11 -9.89 -13.37
CA VAL A 108 12.25 -10.87 -14.45
C VAL A 108 12.08 -12.27 -13.89
N ALA A 109 12.74 -12.59 -12.78
CA ALA A 109 12.60 -13.85 -12.07
C ALA A 109 11.15 -14.09 -11.59
N ILE A 110 10.48 -13.04 -11.07
CA ILE A 110 9.08 -13.13 -10.68
C ILE A 110 8.18 -13.44 -11.88
N ARG A 111 8.37 -12.77 -13.02
CA ARG A 111 7.60 -13.02 -14.24
C ARG A 111 7.78 -14.43 -14.80
N HIS A 112 8.97 -15.03 -14.61
CA HIS A 112 9.24 -16.39 -15.02
C HIS A 112 8.78 -17.45 -14.00
N GLY A 113 8.26 -17.04 -12.84
CA GLY A 113 7.83 -17.94 -11.77
C GLY A 113 9.00 -18.52 -10.95
N GLU A 114 10.20 -17.98 -11.11
CA GLU A 114 11.41 -18.37 -10.38
C GLU A 114 11.47 -17.74 -8.98
N MET A 115 10.70 -16.67 -8.77
CA MET A 115 10.57 -15.94 -7.51
C MET A 115 9.10 -15.63 -7.25
N GLU A 116 8.68 -15.70 -5.99
CA GLU A 116 7.32 -15.33 -5.58
C GLU A 116 7.09 -13.82 -5.75
N ASP A 117 5.89 -13.44 -6.22
CA ASP A 117 5.47 -12.05 -6.37
C ASP A 117 4.97 -11.50 -5.01
N PRO A 118 5.76 -10.65 -4.32
CA PRO A 118 5.43 -10.23 -2.97
C PRO A 118 4.25 -9.27 -2.95
N LEU A 119 3.48 -9.32 -1.87
CA LEU A 119 2.45 -8.33 -1.58
C LEU A 119 3.08 -6.99 -1.20
N VAL A 120 2.53 -5.92 -1.77
CA VAL A 120 2.83 -4.56 -1.37
C VAL A 120 1.79 -4.06 -0.39
N TYR A 121 2.20 -3.20 0.53
CA TYR A 121 1.36 -2.70 1.60
C TYR A 121 1.32 -1.16 1.58
N PRO A 122 0.29 -0.58 2.18
CA PRO A 122 0.18 0.87 2.31
C PRO A 122 1.42 1.49 2.97
N GLY A 123 1.93 2.55 2.37
CA GLY A 123 3.14 3.24 2.83
C GLY A 123 4.46 2.64 2.32
N ASP A 124 4.42 1.57 1.53
CA ASP A 124 5.62 1.07 0.86
C ASP A 124 6.12 2.07 -0.18
N VAL A 125 7.44 2.18 -0.29
CA VAL A 125 8.12 2.90 -1.37
C VAL A 125 8.86 1.87 -2.23
N ILE A 126 8.49 1.78 -3.49
CA ILE A 126 9.03 0.84 -4.47
C ILE A 126 9.95 1.63 -5.39
N VAL A 127 11.22 1.27 -5.42
CA VAL A 127 12.23 1.93 -6.25
C VAL A 127 12.77 0.95 -7.26
N VAL A 128 12.61 1.27 -8.54
CA VAL A 128 13.24 0.53 -9.65
C VAL A 128 14.57 1.19 -9.98
N ASP A 129 15.66 0.41 -10.02
CA ASP A 129 16.99 0.93 -10.35
C ASP A 129 17.01 1.56 -11.74
N SER A 130 17.58 2.77 -11.82
CA SER A 130 17.78 3.52 -13.04
C SER A 130 19.03 4.40 -12.91
N SER A 131 19.52 4.93 -14.03
CA SER A 131 20.68 5.83 -14.03
C SER A 131 20.47 7.07 -13.13
N GLN A 132 19.25 7.54 -12.98
CA GLN A 132 18.89 8.73 -12.20
C GLN A 132 18.87 8.46 -10.67
N VAL A 133 18.65 7.23 -10.23
CA VAL A 133 18.47 6.88 -8.79
C VAL A 133 19.69 6.12 -8.21
N ARG A 134 20.68 5.85 -9.05
CA ARG A 134 21.83 4.97 -8.69
C ARG A 134 22.64 5.46 -7.48
N SER A 135 22.73 6.77 -7.24
CA SER A 135 23.45 7.33 -6.09
C SER A 135 22.66 7.14 -4.79
N ILE A 136 21.36 7.43 -4.82
CA ILE A 136 20.45 7.30 -3.66
C ILE A 136 20.34 5.84 -3.22
N TYR A 137 20.31 4.93 -4.18
CA TYR A 137 20.21 3.50 -3.95
C TYR A 137 21.45 2.93 -3.24
N ARG A 138 22.64 3.36 -3.63
CA ARG A 138 23.89 2.89 -3.02
C ARG A 138 24.01 3.30 -1.55
N ASP A 139 23.68 4.55 -1.24
CA ASP A 139 23.80 5.10 0.10
C ASP A 139 22.75 4.51 1.05
N LEU A 140 21.54 4.23 0.57
CA LEU A 140 20.47 3.61 1.35
C LEU A 140 20.75 2.13 1.64
N ILE A 141 21.23 1.35 0.67
CA ILE A 141 21.54 -0.07 0.90
C ILE A 141 22.73 -0.25 1.85
N GLN A 142 23.70 0.66 1.83
CA GLN A 142 24.85 0.60 2.75
C GLN A 142 24.51 0.98 4.19
N SER A 143 23.47 1.77 4.41
CA SER A 143 23.09 2.28 5.74
C SER A 143 21.95 1.50 6.42
N LEU A 144 21.24 0.63 5.69
CA LEU A 144 20.13 -0.15 6.24
C LEU A 144 20.52 -1.62 6.46
N PRO A 145 20.09 -2.24 7.56
CA PRO A 145 20.19 -3.69 7.68
C PRO A 145 19.36 -4.34 6.57
N ILE A 146 20.03 -4.94 5.58
CA ILE A 146 19.38 -5.73 4.55
C ILE A 146 18.85 -6.98 5.23
N ILE A 147 17.60 -6.93 5.66
CA ILE A 147 16.93 -8.09 6.20
C ILE A 147 16.23 -8.76 5.02
N SER A 148 16.83 -9.85 4.54
CA SER A 148 16.25 -10.81 3.57
C SER A 148 15.06 -11.59 4.19
N ILE A 149 14.16 -10.93 4.91
CA ILE A 149 13.11 -11.55 5.76
C ILE A 149 11.72 -11.34 5.17
N PHE A 150 11.56 -11.17 3.87
CA PHE A 150 10.20 -11.23 3.29
C PHE A 150 9.80 -12.63 2.79
N LEU A 151 10.63 -13.66 3.04
CA LEU A 151 10.37 -15.05 2.59
C LEU A 151 9.59 -15.92 3.59
N ARG A 152 9.11 -15.35 4.70
CA ARG A 152 8.23 -16.11 5.63
C ARG A 152 7.28 -15.15 6.32
N LEU A 153 6.09 -14.97 5.73
CA LEU A 153 4.80 -14.82 6.41
C LEU A 153 3.67 -14.92 5.37
#